data_dba9c9c3f2f7c86b770777bc702de555
#
_entry.id   dba9c9c3f2f7c86b770777bc702de555
#
_cell.length_a   1.000
_cell.length_b   1.000
_cell.length_c   1.000
_cell.angle_alpha   90.00
_cell.angle_beta   90.00
_cell.angle_gamma   90.00
#
_symmetry.space_group_name_H-M   'P 1'
#
loop_
_entity.id
_entity.type
_entity.pdbx_description
1 polymer ?
#
loop_
_entity_poly.entity_id
_entity_poly.type
_entity_poly.pdbx_seq_one_letter_code
_entity_poly.pdbx_strand_id
1 'polypeptide(L)'
;MSSFYKLTIKEVRRETPSAVSVLFNVPLEFKDFYRFVAGQYINLKLTLDGHEIRRAYSICSSPESSELRIAVKEVKNGTFSAFANSKLKAGDTLEVGTPEGKFTFEPEAGRLRNYAAFASGS
;
A
#
# COMPACT_ATOMS: atom_id res chain seq x y z
N MET A 1 10.77 11.69 -3.94
CA MET A 1 11.35 10.72 -2.99
C MET A 1 10.45 10.64 -1.77
N SER A 2 10.06 9.46 -1.39
CA SER A 2 9.15 9.31 -0.27
C SER A 2 9.93 9.11 1.04
N SER A 3 9.34 9.59 2.11
CA SER A 3 9.84 9.33 3.45
C SER A 3 9.07 8.15 4.02
N PHE A 4 9.71 7.42 4.92
CA PHE A 4 9.07 6.27 5.57
C PHE A 4 8.84 6.58 7.04
N TYR A 5 7.65 6.26 7.50
CA TYR A 5 7.27 6.40 8.91
C TYR A 5 6.65 5.10 9.37
N LYS A 6 6.79 4.81 10.65
CA LYS A 6 6.18 3.60 11.20
C LYS A 6 4.72 3.88 11.47
N LEU A 7 3.87 3.09 10.85
CA LEU A 7 2.43 3.17 11.06
C LEU A 7 1.94 1.85 11.62
N THR A 8 1.01 1.95 12.55
CA THR A 8 0.39 0.79 13.14
C THR A 8 -0.79 0.37 12.27
N ILE A 9 -1.00 -0.91 12.11
CA ILE A 9 -2.11 -1.44 11.36
C ILE A 9 -3.35 -1.37 12.24
N LYS A 10 -4.40 -0.75 11.71
CA LYS A 10 -5.66 -0.63 12.42
C LYS A 10 -6.54 -1.84 12.16
N GLU A 11 -6.50 -2.38 10.94
CA GLU A 11 -7.36 -3.49 10.58
C GLU A 11 -6.74 -4.26 9.43
N VAL A 12 -6.85 -5.59 9.49
CA VAL A 12 -6.56 -6.47 8.37
C VAL A 12 -7.84 -7.25 8.11
N ARG A 13 -8.40 -7.09 6.92
CA ARG A 13 -9.68 -7.72 6.60
C ARG A 13 -9.50 -8.69 5.44
N ARG A 14 -10.01 -9.90 5.62
CA ARG A 14 -9.99 -10.89 4.54
C ARG A 14 -11.02 -10.51 3.50
N GLU A 15 -10.56 -10.24 2.28
CA GLU A 15 -11.44 -9.87 1.19
C GLU A 15 -11.79 -11.05 0.32
N THR A 16 -10.81 -11.91 0.05
CA THR A 16 -11.01 -13.14 -0.71
C THR A 16 -10.10 -14.19 -0.09
N PRO A 17 -10.21 -15.46 -0.51
CA PRO A 17 -9.30 -16.49 0.01
C PRO A 17 -7.83 -16.18 -0.17
N SER A 18 -7.48 -15.33 -1.14
CA SER A 18 -6.09 -15.03 -1.42
C SER A 18 -5.76 -13.55 -1.31
N ALA A 19 -6.62 -12.73 -0.72
CA ALA A 19 -6.34 -11.30 -0.62
C ALA A 19 -6.86 -10.73 0.69
N VAL A 20 -6.11 -9.79 1.24
CA VAL A 20 -6.52 -9.04 2.42
C VAL A 20 -6.43 -7.56 2.10
N SER A 21 -7.20 -6.75 2.81
CA SER A 21 -6.98 -5.32 2.81
C SER A 21 -6.38 -4.92 4.14
N VAL A 22 -5.50 -3.94 4.11
CA VAL A 22 -4.79 -3.48 5.29
C VAL A 22 -5.08 -2.00 5.46
N LEU A 23 -5.64 -1.66 6.60
CA LEU A 23 -5.96 -0.28 6.96
C LEU A 23 -4.94 0.20 7.97
N PHE A 24 -4.26 1.30 7.65
CA PHE A 24 -3.26 1.85 8.53
C PHE A 24 -3.85 2.95 9.41
N ASN A 25 -3.36 3.02 10.62
CA ASN A 25 -3.69 4.12 11.51
C ASN A 25 -2.66 5.21 11.28
N VAL A 26 -3.10 6.34 10.73
CA VAL A 26 -2.20 7.47 10.47
C VAL A 26 -2.38 8.47 11.60
N PRO A 27 -1.35 8.65 12.45
CA PRO A 27 -1.44 9.63 13.53
C PRO A 27 -1.71 11.02 12.99
N LEU A 28 -2.35 11.85 13.78
CA LEU A 28 -2.71 13.19 13.35
C LEU A 28 -1.48 13.97 12.88
N GLU A 29 -0.35 13.77 13.53
CA GLU A 29 0.88 14.48 13.19
C GLU A 29 1.41 14.11 11.80
N PHE A 30 1.01 12.96 11.27
CA PHE A 30 1.45 12.53 9.94
C PHE A 30 0.38 12.65 8.87
N LYS A 31 -0.81 13.11 9.21
CA LYS A 31 -1.93 13.08 8.26
C LYS A 31 -1.64 13.82 6.98
N ASP A 32 -0.97 14.97 7.07
CA ASP A 32 -0.67 15.73 5.87
C ASP A 32 0.32 15.01 4.96
N PHE A 33 1.18 14.18 5.53
CA PHE A 33 2.16 13.45 4.72
C PHE A 33 1.52 12.29 3.95
N TYR A 34 0.36 11.85 4.39
CA TYR A 34 -0.29 10.69 3.77
C TYR A 34 -1.53 11.05 2.98
N ARG A 35 -1.68 12.30 2.62
CA ARG A 35 -2.72 12.69 1.68
C ARG A 35 -2.42 12.09 0.32
N PHE A 36 -3.45 11.60 -0.33
CA PHE A 36 -3.25 10.96 -1.62
C PHE A 36 -4.40 11.30 -2.54
N VAL A 37 -4.18 11.04 -3.83
CA VAL A 37 -5.22 11.14 -4.85
C VAL A 37 -5.37 9.76 -5.46
N ALA A 38 -6.48 9.56 -6.16
CA ALA A 38 -6.75 8.27 -6.78
C ALA A 38 -5.60 7.88 -7.71
N GLY A 39 -5.21 6.63 -7.66
CA GLY A 39 -4.17 6.12 -8.52
C GLY A 39 -2.78 6.10 -7.91
N GLN A 40 -2.63 6.67 -6.72
CA GLN A 40 -1.35 6.65 -6.06
C GLN A 40 -1.11 5.34 -5.31
N TYR A 41 0.12 5.11 -4.94
CA TYR A 41 0.52 3.90 -4.23
C TYR A 41 1.43 4.28 -3.07
N ILE A 42 1.63 3.34 -2.16
CA ILE A 42 2.60 3.48 -1.09
C ILE A 42 3.57 2.32 -1.14
N ASN A 43 4.77 2.58 -0.66
CA ASN A 43 5.79 1.54 -0.51
C ASN A 43 5.79 1.07 0.92
N LEU A 44 5.89 -0.22 1.12
CA LEU A 44 6.05 -0.81 2.44
C LEU A 44 7.46 -1.34 2.56
N LYS A 45 8.02 -1.21 3.74
CA LYS A 45 9.35 -1.70 4.03
C LYS A 45 9.31 -2.45 5.35
N LEU A 46 9.84 -3.67 5.34
CA LEU A 46 9.91 -4.46 6.55
C LEU A 46 11.05 -5.45 6.43
N THR A 47 11.43 -6.01 7.56
CA THR A 47 12.48 -7.02 7.59
C THR A 47 11.84 -8.36 7.93
N LEU A 48 12.05 -9.35 7.08
CA LEU A 48 11.61 -10.72 7.30
C LEU A 48 12.82 -11.63 7.17
N ASP A 49 13.01 -12.47 8.18
CA ASP A 49 14.12 -13.44 8.18
C ASP A 49 15.46 -12.79 7.91
N GLY A 50 15.67 -11.59 8.45
CA GLY A 50 16.93 -10.88 8.29
C GLY A 50 17.09 -10.14 6.97
N HIS A 51 16.07 -10.18 6.12
CA HIS A 51 16.14 -9.52 4.81
C HIS A 51 15.17 -8.37 4.76
N GLU A 52 15.63 -7.23 4.27
CA GLU A 52 14.75 -6.10 4.06
C GLU A 52 13.94 -6.31 2.78
N ILE A 53 12.64 -6.13 2.90
CA ILE A 53 11.72 -6.31 1.78
C ILE A 53 10.99 -5.02 1.56
N ARG A 54 10.91 -4.58 0.29
CA ARG A 54 10.15 -3.40 -0.10
C ARG A 54 9.16 -3.79 -1.17
N ARG A 55 7.92 -3.33 -1.01
CA ARG A 55 6.86 -3.63 -1.97
C ARG A 55 5.94 -2.43 -2.11
N ALA A 56 5.46 -2.21 -3.31
CA ALA A 56 4.55 -1.13 -3.62
C ALA A 56 3.14 -1.68 -3.76
N TYR A 57 2.18 -0.98 -3.17
CA TYR A 57 0.77 -1.37 -3.26
C TYR A 57 -0.08 -0.15 -3.53
N SER A 58 -1.03 -0.31 -4.44
CA SER A 58 -1.96 0.76 -4.75
C SER A 58 -2.88 1.02 -3.57
N ILE A 59 -3.18 2.29 -3.36
CA ILE A 59 -4.13 2.69 -2.34
C ILE A 59 -5.52 2.42 -2.90
N CYS A 60 -6.31 1.65 -2.18
CA CYS A 60 -7.63 1.28 -2.66
C CYS A 60 -8.77 2.02 -1.98
N SER A 61 -8.47 2.82 -0.98
CA SER A 61 -9.50 3.65 -0.35
C SER A 61 -9.68 4.94 -1.12
N SER A 62 -10.85 5.57 -0.92
CA SER A 62 -11.13 6.85 -1.54
C SER A 62 -10.39 7.95 -0.81
N PRO A 63 -9.84 8.95 -1.52
CA PRO A 63 -9.18 10.06 -0.84
C PRO A 63 -10.08 10.78 0.16
N GLU A 64 -11.37 10.83 -0.11
CA GLU A 64 -12.31 11.50 0.78
C GLU A 64 -12.61 10.72 2.04
N SER A 65 -12.29 9.43 2.08
CA SER A 65 -12.63 8.61 3.23
C SER A 65 -11.72 8.83 4.42
N SER A 66 -10.61 9.52 4.24
CA SER A 66 -9.59 9.72 5.28
C SER A 66 -8.96 8.41 5.73
N GLU A 67 -9.12 7.35 4.97
CA GLU A 67 -8.52 6.05 5.27
C GLU A 67 -7.33 5.81 4.35
N LEU A 68 -6.30 5.19 4.90
CA LEU A 68 -5.17 4.74 4.10
C LEU A 68 -5.24 3.21 4.09
N ARG A 69 -5.78 2.68 3.02
CA ARG A 69 -6.03 1.24 2.89
C ARG A 69 -5.43 0.73 1.60
N ILE A 70 -4.77 -0.42 1.68
CA ILE A 70 -4.24 -1.10 0.50
C ILE A 70 -4.82 -2.49 0.43
N ALA A 71 -4.79 -3.06 -0.77
CA ALA A 71 -5.18 -4.44 -0.99
C ALA A 71 -3.93 -5.25 -1.30
N VAL A 72 -3.78 -6.38 -0.64
CA VAL A 72 -2.61 -7.24 -0.82
C VAL A 72 -3.10 -8.61 -1.26
N LYS A 73 -2.90 -8.91 -2.53
CA LYS A 73 -3.25 -10.21 -3.09
C LYS A 73 -2.05 -11.13 -2.98
N GLU A 74 -2.27 -12.33 -2.48
CA GLU A 74 -1.19 -13.29 -2.34
C GLU A 74 -0.68 -13.71 -3.72
N VAL A 75 0.62 -13.62 -3.90
CA VAL A 75 1.27 -13.96 -5.16
C VAL A 75 2.16 -15.16 -4.89
N LYS A 76 2.14 -16.13 -5.79
CA LYS A 76 2.99 -17.30 -5.66
C LYS A 76 4.45 -16.85 -5.52
N ASN A 77 5.11 -17.36 -4.50
CA ASN A 77 6.49 -16.99 -4.17
C ASN A 77 6.66 -15.54 -3.74
N GLY A 78 5.56 -14.85 -3.44
CA GLY A 78 5.66 -13.49 -2.93
C GLY A 78 5.81 -13.50 -1.43
N THR A 79 6.97 -13.09 -0.93
CA THR A 79 7.26 -13.17 0.48
C THR A 79 6.33 -12.31 1.32
N PHE A 80 6.21 -11.03 0.95
CA PHE A 80 5.37 -10.15 1.75
C PHE A 80 3.90 -10.48 1.60
N SER A 81 3.45 -10.78 0.38
CA SER A 81 2.03 -11.03 0.19
C SER A 81 1.58 -12.28 0.94
N ALA A 82 2.42 -13.30 1.01
CA ALA A 82 2.11 -14.49 1.78
C ALA A 82 2.07 -14.16 3.27
N PHE A 83 3.03 -13.36 3.74
CA PHE A 83 3.05 -12.93 5.14
C PHE A 83 1.79 -12.14 5.48
N ALA A 84 1.42 -11.19 4.61
CA ALA A 84 0.25 -10.35 4.87
C ALA A 84 -1.03 -11.17 4.91
N ASN A 85 -1.11 -12.21 4.06
CA ASN A 85 -2.32 -13.01 4.00
C ASN A 85 -2.42 -14.06 5.10
N SER A 86 -1.35 -14.30 5.85
CA SER A 86 -1.35 -15.34 6.85
C SER A 86 -1.01 -14.86 8.26
N LYS A 87 -0.19 -13.84 8.41
CA LYS A 87 0.33 -13.47 9.73
C LYS A 87 0.13 -12.02 10.12
N LEU A 88 -0.11 -11.14 9.17
CA LEU A 88 -0.27 -9.73 9.47
C LEU A 88 -1.59 -9.50 10.19
N LYS A 89 -1.58 -8.64 11.20
CA LYS A 89 -2.77 -8.39 11.99
C LYS A 89 -2.78 -6.98 12.54
N ALA A 90 -3.94 -6.55 13.00
CA ALA A 90 -4.08 -5.25 13.64
C ALA A 90 -3.14 -5.17 14.84
N GLY A 91 -2.51 -4.04 15.01
CA GLY A 91 -1.53 -3.83 16.06
C GLY A 91 -0.11 -4.00 15.59
N ASP A 92 0.11 -4.67 14.46
CA ASP A 92 1.43 -4.76 13.88
C ASP A 92 1.86 -3.41 13.32
N THR A 93 3.16 -3.19 13.27
CA THR A 93 3.73 -1.94 12.77
C THR A 93 4.56 -2.21 11.53
N LEU A 94 4.38 -1.37 10.52
CA LEU A 94 5.17 -1.43 9.30
C LEU A 94 5.71 -0.06 8.98
N GLU A 95 6.83 -0.02 8.26
CA GLU A 95 7.33 1.24 7.72
C GLU A 95 6.62 1.49 6.40
N VAL A 96 5.96 2.63 6.32
CA VAL A 96 5.08 2.97 5.19
C VAL A 96 5.58 4.26 4.57
N GLY A 97 5.86 4.21 3.27
CA GLY A 97 6.26 5.40 2.54
C GLY A 97 5.08 6.32 2.30
N THR A 98 5.37 7.60 2.13
CA THR A 98 4.32 8.56 1.78
C THR A 98 3.83 8.28 0.35
N PRO A 99 2.56 8.62 0.05
CA PRO A 99 1.99 8.29 -1.27
C PRO A 99 2.80 8.85 -2.42
N GLU A 100 2.91 8.05 -3.48
CA GLU A 100 3.67 8.40 -4.67
C GLU A 100 2.87 8.07 -5.92
N GLY A 101 3.44 8.41 -7.07
CA GLY A 101 2.82 8.11 -8.33
C GLY A 101 1.90 9.22 -8.76
N LYS A 102 2.45 10.26 -9.29
CA LYS A 102 1.64 11.33 -9.82
C LYS A 102 0.81 10.81 -10.95
N PHE A 103 -0.47 10.76 -10.72
CA PHE A 103 -1.39 10.37 -11.76
C PHE A 103 -1.97 11.65 -12.34
N THR A 104 -1.28 12.22 -13.29
CA THR A 104 -1.76 13.42 -13.97
C THR A 104 -2.51 12.99 -15.21
N PHE A 105 -3.58 13.69 -15.51
CA PHE A 105 -4.34 13.41 -16.71
C PHE A 105 -3.73 14.17 -17.87
N GLU A 106 -2.58 13.66 -18.30
CA GLU A 106 -2.00 14.15 -19.52
C GLU A 106 -2.83 13.59 -20.67
N PRO A 107 -2.92 14.33 -21.76
CA PRO A 107 -3.70 13.82 -22.88
C PRO A 107 -3.07 12.62 -23.56
N GLU A 108 -1.99 12.13 -23.08
CA GLU A 108 -1.28 11.02 -23.72
C GLU A 108 -1.82 9.70 -23.22
N ALA A 109 -2.62 9.08 -24.05
CA ALA A 109 -3.23 7.82 -23.69
C ALA A 109 -2.20 6.73 -23.37
N GLY A 110 -1.04 6.81 -23.96
CA GLY A 110 0.01 5.84 -23.69
C GLY A 110 0.42 5.79 -22.23
N ARG A 111 0.44 6.95 -21.61
CA ARG A 111 0.78 7.00 -20.20
C ARG A 111 -0.24 6.30 -19.34
N LEU A 112 -1.50 6.47 -19.67
CA LEU A 112 -2.56 5.84 -18.91
C LEU A 112 -2.45 4.33 -19.00
N ARG A 113 -2.11 3.81 -20.16
CA ARG A 113 -1.92 2.38 -20.31
C ARG A 113 -0.75 1.89 -19.49
N ASN A 114 0.30 2.68 -19.41
CA ASN A 114 1.46 2.31 -18.60
C ASN A 114 1.08 2.24 -17.13
N TYR A 115 0.27 3.17 -16.67
CA TYR A 115 -0.18 3.14 -15.29
C TYR A 115 -1.01 1.91 -15.01
N ALA A 116 -1.88 1.56 -15.93
CA ALA A 116 -2.69 0.37 -15.74
C ALA A 116 -1.83 -0.87 -15.64
N ALA A 117 -0.84 -0.99 -16.49
CA ALA A 117 0.07 -2.14 -16.44
C ALA A 117 0.86 -2.14 -15.15
N PHE A 118 1.29 -0.99 -14.70
CA PHE A 118 2.06 -0.88 -13.48
C PHE A 118 1.21 -1.29 -12.28
N ALA A 119 -0.02 -0.84 -12.24
CA ALA A 119 -0.89 -1.13 -11.11
C ALA A 119 -1.15 -2.62 -10.94
N SER A 120 -1.12 -3.36 -12.03
CA SER A 120 -1.36 -4.79 -11.96
C SER A 120 -0.12 -5.59 -11.59
N GLY A 121 0.99 -4.92 -11.41
CA GLY A 121 2.26 -5.60 -11.17
C GLY A 121 2.56 -5.96 -9.73
N SER A 122 1.67 -5.69 -8.80
CA SER A 122 1.97 -5.96 -7.39
C SER A 122 1.67 -7.39 -6.92
#